data_6b8dc89744cb6d1949031502efa90fa5
#
_entry.id   6b8dc89744cb6d1949031502efa90fa5
#
_cell.length_a   1.000
_cell.length_b   1.000
_cell.length_c   1.000
_cell.angle_alpha   90.00
_cell.angle_beta   90.00
_cell.angle_gamma   90.00
#
_symmetry.space_group_name_H-M   'P 1'
#
loop_
_entity.id
_entity.type
_entity.pdbx_description
1 polymer ?
#
loop_
_entity_poly.entity_id
_entity_poly.type
_entity_poly.pdbx_seq_one_letter_code
_entity_poly.pdbx_strand_id
1 'polypeptide(L)'
;GTPDDNWNKAIANTAFRQCFYKGLELTNWYARTNKINPLKCENDYYTMPGVCYNTQGQEYTTLVAKEMGFDGEAYDGKTMIRLRSNNGDIADLKKQAMDELSAIGVTFPVHATYFIIASSTSALDNATILKQCFSDSFGDDFIKLDVQTYVSSLTQEVRTPQLQSFVINGWGADFGDPVNFLGQEILHDDNAYYSWYYSNIAKVVEAGPADWQKDLVACYEEFTDLVNTAKAIVDDTDARYAAFAKAEASMLNSVLACPCNFD
;
A
#
# COMPACT_ATOMS: atom_id res chain seq x y z
N GLY A 1 -15.06 -1.49 7.39
CA GLY A 1 -13.99 -0.86 8.17
C GLY A 1 -13.81 -1.54 9.51
N THR A 2 -12.82 -1.10 10.25
CA THR A 2 -12.57 -1.56 11.63
C THR A 2 -13.62 -0.98 12.60
N PRO A 3 -13.69 -1.46 13.87
CA PRO A 3 -14.50 -0.82 14.89
C PRO A 3 -14.03 0.61 15.27
N ASP A 4 -12.83 1.01 14.87
CA ASP A 4 -12.26 2.33 15.14
C ASP A 4 -12.62 3.33 14.04
N ASP A 5 -13.54 4.24 14.37
CA ASP A 5 -14.04 5.26 13.44
C ASP A 5 -12.96 6.30 13.07
N ASN A 6 -12.06 6.62 14.00
CA ASN A 6 -10.94 7.51 13.71
C ASN A 6 -10.00 6.91 12.65
N TRP A 7 -9.66 5.62 12.79
CA TRP A 7 -8.85 4.93 11.80
C TRP A 7 -9.54 4.87 10.44
N ASN A 8 -10.84 4.49 10.41
CA ASN A 8 -11.59 4.38 9.16
C ASN A 8 -11.62 5.69 8.38
N LYS A 9 -11.85 6.81 9.05
CA LYS A 9 -11.82 8.15 8.45
C LYS A 9 -10.40 8.56 8.03
N ALA A 10 -9.40 8.30 8.88
CA ALA A 10 -8.02 8.65 8.61
C ALA A 10 -7.49 7.94 7.36
N ILE A 11 -7.71 6.62 7.23
CA ILE A 11 -7.23 5.85 6.08
C ILE A 11 -7.95 6.21 4.77
N ALA A 12 -9.13 6.79 4.84
CA ALA A 12 -9.84 7.30 3.67
C ALA A 12 -9.25 8.64 3.16
N ASN A 13 -8.48 9.35 3.98
CA ASN A 13 -7.85 10.63 3.61
C ASN A 13 -6.56 10.41 2.82
N THR A 14 -6.44 11.06 1.66
CA THR A 14 -5.29 10.89 0.77
C THR A 14 -3.99 11.41 1.38
N ALA A 15 -4.00 12.58 2.01
CA ALA A 15 -2.78 13.12 2.66
C ALA A 15 -2.29 12.21 3.80
N PHE A 16 -3.22 11.61 4.56
CA PHE A 16 -2.89 10.63 5.59
C PHE A 16 -2.21 9.39 5.00
N ARG A 17 -2.76 8.80 3.93
CA ARG A 17 -2.12 7.66 3.24
C ARG A 17 -0.78 8.02 2.62
N GLN A 18 -0.64 9.23 2.07
CA GLN A 18 0.64 9.70 1.53
C GLN A 18 1.73 9.85 2.60
N CYS A 19 1.38 10.11 3.86
CA CYS A 19 2.34 10.09 4.96
C CYS A 19 2.97 8.70 5.13
N PHE A 20 2.22 7.61 4.95
CA PHE A 20 2.77 6.25 4.97
C PHE A 20 3.74 6.02 3.81
N TYR A 21 3.31 6.27 2.60
CA TYR A 21 4.12 5.98 1.41
C TYR A 21 5.41 6.83 1.36
N LYS A 22 5.34 8.10 1.79
CA LYS A 22 6.49 9.01 1.74
C LYS A 22 7.34 9.03 3.00
N GLY A 23 6.79 8.67 4.14
CA GLY A 23 7.43 8.89 5.44
C GLY A 23 7.72 7.65 6.27
N LEU A 24 7.08 6.50 5.99
CA LEU A 24 7.31 5.29 6.78
C LEU A 24 8.71 4.72 6.52
N GLU A 25 9.57 4.80 7.54
CA GLU A 25 10.95 4.32 7.50
C GLU A 25 11.02 2.93 8.16
N LEU A 26 11.38 1.92 7.36
CA LEU A 26 11.37 0.52 7.77
C LEU A 26 12.76 -0.13 7.82
N THR A 27 13.86 0.62 7.82
CA THR A 27 15.22 0.07 7.82
C THR A 27 15.44 -0.93 8.95
N ASN A 28 14.98 -0.62 10.17
CA ASN A 28 15.10 -1.54 11.31
C ASN A 28 14.21 -2.78 11.14
N TRP A 29 13.08 -2.65 10.47
CA TRP A 29 12.24 -3.78 10.11
C TRP A 29 12.92 -4.70 9.10
N TYR A 30 13.53 -4.16 8.05
CA TYR A 30 14.27 -4.93 7.05
C TYR A 30 15.53 -5.59 7.63
N ALA A 31 16.18 -4.99 8.62
CA ALA A 31 17.36 -5.55 9.29
C ALA A 31 17.08 -6.89 9.99
N ARG A 32 15.83 -7.27 10.20
CA ARG A 32 15.45 -8.60 10.72
C ARG A 32 15.84 -9.72 9.76
N THR A 33 15.71 -9.48 8.46
CA THR A 33 16.02 -10.47 7.40
C THR A 33 17.35 -10.20 6.74
N ASN A 34 17.72 -8.94 6.56
CA ASN A 34 19.00 -8.56 5.94
C ASN A 34 19.75 -7.56 6.85
N LYS A 35 20.58 -8.09 7.74
CA LYS A 35 21.36 -7.27 8.69
C LYS A 35 22.49 -6.46 8.05
N ILE A 36 23.02 -6.92 6.90
CA ILE A 36 24.18 -6.30 6.25
C ILE A 36 23.73 -5.12 5.37
N ASN A 37 22.66 -5.30 4.63
CA ASN A 37 22.11 -4.28 3.74
C ASN A 37 20.58 -4.26 3.82
N PRO A 38 19.99 -3.70 4.88
CA PRO A 38 18.54 -3.71 5.08
C PRO A 38 17.77 -3.09 3.92
N LEU A 39 18.25 -1.98 3.38
CA LEU A 39 17.56 -1.24 2.30
C LEU A 39 17.47 -2.01 0.99
N LYS A 40 18.24 -3.11 0.83
CA LYS A 40 18.07 -3.99 -0.32
C LYS A 40 16.70 -4.68 -0.34
N CYS A 41 16.04 -4.78 0.79
CA CYS A 41 14.71 -5.38 0.92
C CYS A 41 13.58 -4.38 0.60
N GLU A 42 13.89 -3.09 0.49
CA GLU A 42 12.88 -2.05 0.30
C GLU A 42 12.30 -2.07 -1.12
N ASN A 43 10.97 -1.90 -1.21
CA ASN A 43 10.21 -1.87 -2.46
C ASN A 43 9.29 -0.65 -2.51
N ASP A 44 9.31 0.07 -3.63
CA ASP A 44 8.47 1.24 -3.87
C ASP A 44 7.38 0.99 -4.93
N TYR A 45 7.38 -0.18 -5.57
CA TYR A 45 6.47 -0.53 -6.66
C TYR A 45 5.47 -1.58 -6.24
N TYR A 46 4.25 -1.48 -6.76
CA TYR A 46 3.23 -2.51 -6.51
C TYR A 46 3.48 -3.77 -7.35
N THR A 47 3.79 -3.60 -8.63
CA THR A 47 4.24 -4.70 -9.50
C THR A 47 5.69 -5.01 -9.17
N MET A 48 6.00 -6.28 -8.93
CA MET A 48 7.35 -6.71 -8.58
C MET A 48 8.34 -6.40 -9.71
N PRO A 49 9.43 -5.65 -9.45
CA PRO A 49 10.49 -5.41 -10.43
C PRO A 49 11.13 -6.71 -10.95
N GLY A 50 11.48 -6.72 -12.23
CA GLY A 50 12.11 -7.85 -12.88
C GLY A 50 11.17 -8.94 -13.40
N VAL A 51 9.86 -8.76 -13.27
CA VAL A 51 8.86 -9.75 -13.72
C VAL A 51 8.35 -9.48 -15.14
N CYS A 52 8.19 -8.20 -15.50
CA CYS A 52 7.60 -7.80 -16.77
C CYS A 52 8.56 -6.98 -17.61
N TYR A 53 8.73 -7.35 -18.89
CA TYR A 53 9.57 -6.65 -19.86
C TYR A 53 8.78 -6.41 -21.13
N ASN A 54 8.90 -5.20 -21.71
CA ASN A 54 8.30 -4.88 -22.99
C ASN A 54 9.06 -5.50 -24.16
N THR A 55 8.60 -5.29 -25.40
CA THR A 55 9.22 -5.89 -26.62
C THR A 55 10.64 -5.39 -26.87
N GLN A 56 11.01 -4.24 -26.31
CA GLN A 56 12.34 -3.64 -26.40
C GLN A 56 13.28 -4.10 -25.25
N GLY A 57 12.82 -5.00 -24.39
CA GLY A 57 13.57 -5.46 -23.21
C GLY A 57 13.63 -4.46 -22.06
N GLN A 58 12.80 -3.41 -22.09
CA GLN A 58 12.70 -2.44 -21.01
C GLN A 58 11.85 -3.01 -19.88
N GLU A 59 12.37 -2.94 -18.67
CA GLU A 59 11.67 -3.41 -17.48
C GLU A 59 10.49 -2.50 -17.15
N TYR A 60 9.36 -3.08 -16.76
CA TYR A 60 8.07 -2.40 -16.57
C TYR A 60 8.11 -1.28 -15.53
N THR A 61 8.79 -1.48 -14.39
CA THR A 61 8.84 -0.45 -13.34
C THR A 61 9.57 0.83 -13.77
N THR A 62 10.38 0.76 -14.84
CA THR A 62 10.93 1.95 -15.51
C THR A 62 9.82 2.84 -16.09
N LEU A 63 8.78 2.23 -16.66
CA LEU A 63 7.62 2.97 -17.19
C LEU A 63 6.83 3.62 -16.05
N VAL A 64 6.64 2.89 -14.95
CA VAL A 64 5.98 3.43 -13.74
C VAL A 64 6.77 4.62 -13.20
N ALA A 65 8.10 4.50 -13.09
CA ALA A 65 8.96 5.61 -12.63
C ALA A 65 8.80 6.86 -13.50
N LYS A 66 8.77 6.70 -14.82
CA LYS A 66 8.54 7.81 -15.76
C LYS A 66 7.18 8.47 -15.57
N GLU A 67 6.10 7.69 -15.42
CA GLU A 67 4.77 8.22 -15.14
C GLU A 67 4.71 8.97 -13.79
N MET A 68 5.55 8.58 -12.83
CA MET A 68 5.71 9.26 -11.53
C MET A 68 6.64 10.49 -11.59
N GLY A 69 7.22 10.81 -12.78
CA GLY A 69 8.11 11.94 -12.98
C GLY A 69 9.57 11.70 -12.65
N PHE A 70 10.00 10.43 -12.56
CA PHE A 70 11.39 10.04 -12.32
C PHE A 70 12.07 9.61 -13.61
N ASP A 71 13.31 10.08 -13.83
CA ASP A 71 14.15 9.68 -14.94
C ASP A 71 15.11 8.54 -14.54
N GLY A 72 15.49 7.74 -15.54
CA GLY A 72 16.47 6.68 -15.40
C GLY A 72 15.88 5.29 -15.55
N GLU A 73 16.68 4.27 -15.27
CA GLU A 73 16.27 2.86 -15.31
C GLU A 73 15.83 2.42 -13.91
N ALA A 74 14.60 1.94 -13.80
CA ALA A 74 14.03 1.54 -12.52
C ALA A 74 14.72 0.30 -11.95
N TYR A 75 15.08 -0.66 -12.81
CA TYR A 75 15.64 -1.92 -12.40
C TYR A 75 16.69 -2.42 -13.41
N ASP A 76 17.90 -2.57 -12.93
CA ASP A 76 19.06 -3.06 -13.71
C ASP A 76 19.43 -4.53 -13.37
N GLY A 77 18.54 -5.25 -12.69
CA GLY A 77 18.80 -6.56 -12.11
C GLY A 77 19.41 -6.51 -10.70
N LYS A 78 19.68 -5.32 -10.16
CA LYS A 78 20.28 -5.11 -8.84
C LYS A 78 19.69 -3.94 -8.08
N THR A 79 19.36 -2.86 -8.80
CA THR A 79 18.94 -1.57 -8.20
C THR A 79 17.71 -1.05 -8.92
N MET A 80 16.72 -0.59 -8.18
CA MET A 80 15.56 0.09 -8.73
C MET A 80 15.66 1.61 -8.52
N ILE A 81 14.93 2.38 -9.34
CA ILE A 81 14.70 3.80 -9.06
C ILE A 81 13.85 3.91 -7.80
N ARG A 82 14.29 4.73 -6.86
CA ARG A 82 13.54 4.99 -5.64
C ARG A 82 12.48 6.04 -5.92
N LEU A 83 11.22 5.69 -5.68
CA LEU A 83 10.06 6.58 -5.85
C LEU A 83 9.74 7.37 -4.60
N ARG A 84 10.26 6.94 -3.46
CA ARG A 84 10.10 7.61 -2.17
C ARG A 84 11.44 7.80 -1.48
N SER A 85 11.53 8.84 -0.66
CA SER A 85 12.67 9.07 0.21
C SER A 85 12.38 8.45 1.58
N ASN A 86 13.33 7.68 2.10
CA ASN A 86 13.24 7.11 3.44
C ASN A 86 13.40 8.15 4.55
N ASN A 87 13.76 9.37 4.21
CA ASN A 87 13.81 10.53 5.10
C ASN A 87 12.93 11.65 4.55
N GLY A 88 11.85 11.29 3.85
CA GLY A 88 10.93 12.27 3.27
C GLY A 88 10.36 13.19 4.35
N ASP A 89 10.49 14.48 4.14
CA ASP A 89 9.82 15.47 4.97
C ASP A 89 8.31 15.38 4.70
N ILE A 90 7.57 14.87 5.69
CA ILE A 90 6.11 14.76 5.64
C ILE A 90 5.42 15.83 6.47
N ALA A 91 6.13 16.85 6.95
CA ALA A 91 5.57 17.84 7.87
C ALA A 91 4.32 18.53 7.30
N ASP A 92 4.39 18.96 6.04
CA ASP A 92 3.25 19.60 5.36
C ASP A 92 2.09 18.63 5.13
N LEU A 93 2.37 17.40 4.70
CA LEU A 93 1.35 16.34 4.52
C LEU A 93 0.71 15.96 5.85
N LYS A 94 1.49 15.81 6.92
CA LYS A 94 1.01 15.54 8.26
C LYS A 94 0.08 16.65 8.72
N LYS A 95 0.51 17.91 8.55
CA LYS A 95 -0.33 19.07 8.90
C LYS A 95 -1.63 19.08 8.10
N GLN A 96 -1.56 18.89 6.79
CA GLN A 96 -2.74 18.83 5.92
C GLN A 96 -3.71 17.73 6.38
N ALA A 97 -3.20 16.51 6.61
CA ALA A 97 -4.02 15.40 7.07
C ALA A 97 -4.69 15.69 8.41
N MET A 98 -3.95 16.28 9.37
CA MET A 98 -4.49 16.65 10.68
C MET A 98 -5.58 17.72 10.56
N ASP A 99 -5.39 18.75 9.74
CA ASP A 99 -6.36 19.81 9.52
C ASP A 99 -7.65 19.26 8.86
N GLU A 100 -7.53 18.50 7.79
CA GLU A 100 -8.66 17.90 7.05
C GLU A 100 -9.44 16.90 7.93
N LEU A 101 -8.75 16.04 8.65
CA LEU A 101 -9.37 14.99 9.47
C LEU A 101 -10.00 15.56 10.75
N SER A 102 -9.38 16.55 11.39
CA SER A 102 -9.97 17.22 12.54
C SER A 102 -11.29 17.92 12.18
N ALA A 103 -11.38 18.45 10.95
CA ALA A 103 -12.60 19.09 10.45
C ALA A 103 -13.80 18.12 10.35
N ILE A 104 -13.56 16.82 10.24
CA ILE A 104 -14.59 15.76 10.22
C ILE A 104 -14.65 14.96 11.53
N GLY A 105 -14.04 15.48 12.60
CA GLY A 105 -14.17 14.98 13.96
C GLY A 105 -13.21 13.84 14.32
N VAL A 106 -12.11 13.63 13.55
CA VAL A 106 -11.04 12.70 13.92
C VAL A 106 -10.21 13.32 15.04
N THR A 107 -9.87 12.52 16.04
CA THR A 107 -8.98 12.90 17.14
C THR A 107 -7.62 12.26 16.98
N PHE A 108 -6.56 12.97 17.39
CA PHE A 108 -5.18 12.51 17.30
C PHE A 108 -4.59 12.22 18.69
N PRO A 109 -3.64 11.25 18.81
CA PRO A 109 -3.14 10.40 17.72
C PRO A 109 -4.23 9.42 17.23
N VAL A 110 -4.14 9.09 15.92
CA VAL A 110 -4.91 7.99 15.37
C VAL A 110 -4.26 6.66 15.78
N HIS A 111 -5.07 5.69 16.19
CA HIS A 111 -4.58 4.38 16.62
C HIS A 111 -4.68 3.38 15.47
N ALA A 112 -3.54 2.78 15.10
CA ALA A 112 -3.47 1.68 14.15
C ALA A 112 -3.34 0.37 14.91
N THR A 113 -4.28 -0.55 14.74
CA THR A 113 -4.29 -1.84 15.44
C THR A 113 -3.68 -2.92 14.54
N TYR A 114 -2.66 -3.61 15.05
CA TYR A 114 -1.96 -4.70 14.39
C TYR A 114 -2.01 -5.97 15.24
N PHE A 115 -2.35 -7.10 14.61
CA PHE A 115 -2.52 -8.37 15.32
C PHE A 115 -1.37 -9.35 15.04
N ILE A 116 -0.89 -9.99 16.10
CA ILE A 116 0.12 -11.04 16.06
C ILE A 116 -0.36 -12.30 16.77
N ILE A 117 0.20 -13.46 16.41
CA ILE A 117 -0.12 -14.70 17.11
C ILE A 117 0.48 -14.71 18.53
N ALA A 118 -0.36 -14.99 19.52
CA ALA A 118 0.03 -14.92 20.94
C ALA A 118 1.15 -15.90 21.34
N SER A 119 1.28 -17.04 20.63
CA SER A 119 2.26 -18.08 20.93
C SER A 119 3.67 -17.82 20.37
N SER A 120 3.87 -16.73 19.59
CA SER A 120 5.16 -16.45 18.93
C SER A 120 5.89 -15.28 19.56
N THR A 121 7.01 -15.55 20.24
CA THR A 121 7.89 -14.51 20.78
C THR A 121 8.54 -13.70 19.66
N SER A 122 8.92 -14.34 18.55
CA SER A 122 9.49 -13.62 17.39
C SER A 122 8.48 -12.67 16.72
N ALA A 123 7.19 -13.00 16.73
CA ALA A 123 6.15 -12.09 16.25
C ALA A 123 6.03 -10.86 17.17
N LEU A 124 6.14 -11.04 18.48
CA LEU A 124 6.13 -9.93 19.44
C LEU A 124 7.36 -9.02 19.27
N ASP A 125 8.55 -9.61 19.14
CA ASP A 125 9.78 -8.85 18.89
C ASP A 125 9.68 -8.04 17.59
N ASN A 126 9.19 -8.66 16.53
CA ASN A 126 8.96 -8.01 15.24
C ASN A 126 7.94 -6.86 15.33
N ALA A 127 6.82 -7.07 16.02
CA ALA A 127 5.82 -6.05 16.24
C ALA A 127 6.35 -4.87 17.06
N THR A 128 7.24 -5.13 18.03
CA THR A 128 7.92 -4.08 18.80
C THR A 128 8.80 -3.20 17.90
N ILE A 129 9.55 -3.81 16.98
CA ILE A 129 10.35 -3.08 15.98
C ILE A 129 9.43 -2.24 15.07
N LEU A 130 8.34 -2.82 14.59
CA LEU A 130 7.39 -2.10 13.73
C LEU A 130 6.75 -0.92 14.46
N LYS A 131 6.39 -1.09 15.73
CA LYS A 131 5.89 -0.01 16.58
C LYS A 131 6.89 1.14 16.71
N GLN A 132 8.18 0.84 16.88
CA GLN A 132 9.23 1.85 16.91
C GLN A 132 9.38 2.55 15.56
N CYS A 133 9.32 1.80 14.43
CA CYS A 133 9.33 2.41 13.09
C CYS A 133 8.19 3.41 12.89
N PHE A 134 6.99 3.12 13.38
CA PHE A 134 5.86 4.05 13.32
C PHE A 134 6.11 5.30 14.17
N SER A 135 6.57 5.15 15.40
CA SER A 135 6.87 6.26 16.31
C SER A 135 7.95 7.18 15.72
N ASP A 136 9.03 6.60 15.20
CA ASP A 136 10.15 7.33 14.60
C ASP A 136 9.74 8.07 13.32
N SER A 137 8.87 7.45 12.49
CA SER A 137 8.43 7.99 11.21
C SER A 137 7.38 9.10 11.34
N PHE A 138 6.44 8.93 12.26
CA PHE A 138 5.22 9.75 12.30
C PHE A 138 5.13 10.65 13.54
N GLY A 139 5.79 10.29 14.62
CA GLY A 139 5.60 10.90 15.94
C GLY A 139 4.35 10.36 16.66
N ASP A 140 4.43 10.28 17.98
CA ASP A 140 3.37 9.72 18.83
C ASP A 140 2.14 10.64 18.95
N ASP A 141 2.21 11.86 18.40
CA ASP A 141 1.11 12.81 18.32
C ASP A 141 0.21 12.60 17.09
N PHE A 142 0.67 11.81 16.11
CA PHE A 142 -0.03 11.60 14.85
C PHE A 142 -0.61 10.19 14.72
N ILE A 143 0.26 9.15 14.78
CA ILE A 143 -0.16 7.75 14.67
C ILE A 143 0.52 6.93 15.77
N LYS A 144 -0.27 6.10 16.47
CA LYS A 144 0.23 5.09 17.39
C LYS A 144 -0.11 3.70 16.91
N LEU A 145 0.89 2.81 16.89
CA LEU A 145 0.68 1.41 16.60
C LEU A 145 0.35 0.65 17.89
N ASP A 146 -0.85 0.09 17.96
CA ASP A 146 -1.31 -0.79 19.04
C ASP A 146 -1.21 -2.25 18.60
N VAL A 147 -0.48 -3.05 19.37
CA VAL A 147 -0.30 -4.47 19.10
C VAL A 147 -1.28 -5.29 19.94
N GLN A 148 -2.08 -6.09 19.25
CA GLN A 148 -3.04 -7.04 19.84
C GLN A 148 -2.65 -8.47 19.49
N THR A 149 -3.26 -9.45 20.14
CA THR A 149 -2.95 -10.86 19.88
C THR A 149 -4.19 -11.65 19.46
N TYR A 150 -3.98 -12.68 18.64
CA TYR A 150 -4.94 -13.74 18.37
C TYR A 150 -4.34 -15.10 18.77
N VAL A 151 -5.18 -16.12 18.92
CA VAL A 151 -4.75 -17.41 19.51
C VAL A 151 -4.46 -18.46 18.43
N SER A 152 -5.35 -18.66 17.46
CA SER A 152 -5.26 -19.77 16.51
C SER A 152 -5.44 -19.37 15.04
N SER A 153 -6.41 -18.52 14.72
CA SER A 153 -6.74 -18.19 13.35
C SER A 153 -6.86 -16.69 13.11
N LEU A 154 -5.87 -16.12 12.44
CA LEU A 154 -5.90 -14.72 12.01
C LEU A 154 -7.17 -14.41 11.19
N THR A 155 -7.56 -15.33 10.32
CA THR A 155 -8.75 -15.13 9.46
C THR A 155 -10.03 -15.07 10.29
N GLN A 156 -10.24 -16.04 11.17
CA GLN A 156 -11.50 -16.13 11.92
C GLN A 156 -11.59 -15.11 13.06
N GLU A 157 -10.47 -14.88 13.75
CA GLU A 157 -10.45 -14.05 14.96
C GLU A 157 -10.27 -12.56 14.64
N VAL A 158 -9.67 -12.22 13.49
CA VAL A 158 -9.26 -10.84 13.18
C VAL A 158 -9.78 -10.34 11.84
N ARG A 159 -9.52 -11.09 10.73
CA ARG A 159 -9.85 -10.60 9.38
C ARG A 159 -11.35 -10.58 9.11
N THR A 160 -12.04 -11.68 9.42
CA THR A 160 -13.50 -11.77 9.18
C THR A 160 -14.27 -10.72 9.99
N PRO A 161 -13.99 -10.50 11.29
CA PRO A 161 -14.60 -9.42 12.05
C PRO A 161 -13.97 -8.02 11.79
N GLN A 162 -12.97 -7.91 10.91
CA GLN A 162 -12.32 -6.66 10.50
C GLN A 162 -11.73 -5.84 11.66
N LEU A 163 -11.03 -6.49 12.58
CA LEU A 163 -10.49 -5.83 13.78
C LEU A 163 -9.17 -5.10 13.55
N GLN A 164 -8.38 -5.48 12.54
CA GLN A 164 -7.07 -4.89 12.28
C GLN A 164 -7.17 -3.65 11.37
N SER A 165 -6.26 -2.70 11.59
CA SER A 165 -6.17 -1.48 10.80
C SER A 165 -5.55 -1.70 9.44
N PHE A 166 -4.55 -2.57 9.33
CA PHE A 166 -3.86 -2.91 8.08
C PHE A 166 -3.35 -4.34 8.10
N VAL A 167 -2.98 -4.85 6.93
CA VAL A 167 -2.27 -6.12 6.79
C VAL A 167 -0.95 -5.89 6.07
N ILE A 168 0.08 -6.66 6.44
CA ILE A 168 1.28 -6.83 5.64
C ILE A 168 1.11 -8.13 4.88
N ASN A 169 1.06 -8.04 3.56
CA ASN A 169 0.83 -9.19 2.70
C ASN A 169 1.62 -9.06 1.40
N GLY A 170 1.74 -10.14 0.63
CA GLY A 170 2.42 -10.19 -0.65
C GLY A 170 1.59 -10.93 -1.69
N TRP A 171 1.91 -10.71 -2.95
CA TRP A 171 1.35 -11.41 -4.08
C TRP A 171 2.45 -12.03 -4.92
N GLY A 172 2.38 -13.33 -5.14
CA GLY A 172 3.23 -14.05 -6.09
C GLY A 172 2.54 -14.13 -7.44
N ALA A 173 3.16 -13.58 -8.47
CA ALA A 173 2.58 -13.58 -9.81
C ALA A 173 2.56 -14.98 -10.41
N ASP A 174 1.45 -15.37 -11.02
CA ASP A 174 1.30 -16.62 -11.78
C ASP A 174 1.90 -16.51 -13.18
N PHE A 175 2.00 -15.30 -13.73
CA PHE A 175 2.57 -14.99 -15.03
C PHE A 175 3.08 -13.54 -15.09
N GLY A 176 3.99 -13.27 -16.03
CA GLY A 176 4.67 -11.98 -16.19
C GLY A 176 3.84 -10.95 -16.95
N ASP A 177 2.77 -10.45 -16.36
CA ASP A 177 1.98 -9.32 -16.87
C ASP A 177 1.52 -8.47 -15.68
N PRO A 178 1.56 -7.13 -15.76
CA PRO A 178 1.15 -6.26 -14.66
C PRO A 178 -0.28 -6.48 -14.17
N VAL A 179 -1.17 -7.01 -15.02
CA VAL A 179 -2.54 -7.34 -14.63
C VAL A 179 -2.62 -8.33 -13.49
N ASN A 180 -1.63 -9.23 -13.38
CA ASN A 180 -1.61 -10.22 -12.30
C ASN A 180 -1.47 -9.59 -10.91
N PHE A 181 -0.83 -8.42 -10.85
CA PHE A 181 -0.71 -7.61 -9.64
C PHE A 181 -1.86 -6.62 -9.51
N LEU A 182 -2.02 -5.72 -10.48
CA LEU A 182 -2.95 -4.59 -10.40
C LEU A 182 -4.42 -5.03 -10.43
N GLY A 183 -4.73 -6.13 -11.12
CA GLY A 183 -6.08 -6.68 -11.20
C GLY A 183 -6.66 -7.17 -9.86
N GLN A 184 -5.83 -7.30 -8.81
CA GLN A 184 -6.29 -7.73 -7.49
C GLN A 184 -6.98 -6.61 -6.69
N GLU A 185 -6.75 -5.35 -7.06
CA GLU A 185 -7.24 -4.17 -6.33
C GLU A 185 -8.38 -3.43 -7.03
N ILE A 186 -8.80 -3.86 -8.23
CA ILE A 186 -9.87 -3.18 -8.98
C ILE A 186 -11.24 -3.36 -8.35
N LEU A 187 -12.14 -2.44 -8.64
CA LEU A 187 -13.57 -2.55 -8.32
C LEU A 187 -14.33 -3.30 -9.41
N HIS A 188 -15.56 -3.68 -9.11
CA HIS A 188 -16.51 -4.28 -10.06
C HIS A 188 -16.02 -5.57 -10.72
N ASP A 189 -15.11 -6.29 -10.08
CA ASP A 189 -14.62 -7.61 -10.52
C ASP A 189 -14.62 -8.56 -9.32
N ASP A 190 -15.46 -9.58 -9.36
CA ASP A 190 -15.59 -10.57 -8.27
C ASP A 190 -14.31 -11.41 -8.06
N ASN A 191 -13.37 -11.38 -9.03
CA ASN A 191 -12.09 -12.04 -8.94
C ASN A 191 -10.99 -11.14 -8.35
N ALA A 192 -11.25 -9.88 -8.10
CA ALA A 192 -10.32 -8.94 -7.52
C ALA A 192 -10.15 -9.22 -6.02
N TYR A 193 -9.22 -10.12 -5.70
CA TYR A 193 -9.09 -10.70 -4.36
C TYR A 193 -8.82 -9.66 -3.27
N TYR A 194 -7.96 -8.66 -3.52
CA TYR A 194 -7.58 -7.71 -2.50
C TYR A 194 -8.66 -6.67 -2.22
N SER A 195 -9.37 -6.21 -3.22
CA SER A 195 -10.49 -5.26 -3.03
C SER A 195 -11.63 -5.86 -2.20
N TRP A 196 -11.84 -7.18 -2.29
CA TRP A 196 -12.87 -7.89 -1.53
C TRP A 196 -12.44 -8.34 -0.13
N TYR A 197 -11.19 -8.82 0.03
CA TYR A 197 -10.80 -9.57 1.23
C TYR A 197 -9.71 -8.91 2.07
N TYR A 198 -9.06 -7.86 1.54
CA TYR A 198 -8.02 -7.13 2.27
C TYR A 198 -8.40 -5.66 2.50
N SER A 199 -8.47 -4.84 1.48
CA SER A 199 -8.92 -3.45 1.63
C SER A 199 -10.41 -3.35 1.95
N ASN A 200 -11.20 -4.34 1.55
CA ASN A 200 -12.66 -4.38 1.66
C ASN A 200 -13.38 -3.20 0.96
N ILE A 201 -12.69 -2.51 0.05
CA ILE A 201 -13.24 -1.36 -0.65
C ILE A 201 -14.44 -1.75 -1.54
N ALA A 202 -14.41 -2.94 -2.15
CA ALA A 202 -15.52 -3.43 -2.95
C ALA A 202 -16.81 -3.52 -2.13
N LYS A 203 -16.72 -3.95 -0.86
CA LYS A 203 -17.86 -3.99 0.07
C LYS A 203 -18.37 -2.61 0.46
N VAL A 204 -17.46 -1.62 0.56
CA VAL A 204 -17.83 -0.23 0.82
C VAL A 204 -18.64 0.32 -0.34
N VAL A 205 -18.21 0.05 -1.58
CA VAL A 205 -18.90 0.47 -2.80
C VAL A 205 -20.29 -0.17 -2.90
N GLU A 206 -20.41 -1.48 -2.64
CA GLU A 206 -21.71 -2.17 -2.65
C GLU A 206 -22.67 -1.65 -1.56
N ALA A 207 -22.16 -1.34 -0.38
CA ALA A 207 -22.98 -0.83 0.72
C ALA A 207 -23.41 0.64 0.55
N GLY A 208 -22.80 1.36 -0.39
CA GLY A 208 -22.93 2.80 -0.56
C GLY A 208 -21.98 3.57 0.37
N PRO A 209 -20.98 4.27 -0.20
CA PRO A 209 -19.96 4.96 0.58
C PRO A 209 -20.55 6.14 1.36
N ALA A 210 -20.07 6.35 2.59
CA ALA A 210 -20.30 7.57 3.33
C ALA A 210 -19.59 8.77 2.68
N ASP A 211 -19.99 9.99 3.00
CA ASP A 211 -19.42 11.20 2.37
C ASP A 211 -17.88 11.26 2.50
N TRP A 212 -17.34 10.92 3.66
CA TRP A 212 -15.90 10.91 3.90
C TRP A 212 -15.12 9.78 3.19
N GLN A 213 -15.82 8.81 2.55
CA GLN A 213 -15.23 7.73 1.75
C GLN A 213 -15.25 8.03 0.25
N LYS A 214 -16.00 9.04 -0.20
CA LYS A 214 -16.23 9.29 -1.64
C LYS A 214 -14.94 9.56 -2.41
N ASP A 215 -14.02 10.32 -1.82
CA ASP A 215 -12.73 10.61 -2.48
C ASP A 215 -11.88 9.35 -2.63
N LEU A 216 -11.85 8.48 -1.61
CA LEU A 216 -11.18 7.19 -1.70
C LEU A 216 -11.80 6.31 -2.79
N VAL A 217 -13.14 6.22 -2.81
CA VAL A 217 -13.85 5.44 -3.85
C VAL A 217 -13.55 6.01 -5.24
N ALA A 218 -13.54 7.33 -5.41
CA ALA A 218 -13.19 7.95 -6.69
C ALA A 218 -11.77 7.61 -7.14
N CYS A 219 -10.80 7.56 -6.23
CA CYS A 219 -9.44 7.10 -6.56
C CYS A 219 -9.41 5.64 -7.02
N TYR A 220 -10.19 4.77 -6.40
CA TYR A 220 -10.30 3.36 -6.82
C TYR A 220 -11.04 3.20 -8.15
N GLU A 221 -12.06 4.02 -8.42
CA GLU A 221 -12.76 4.01 -9.73
C GLU A 221 -11.81 4.47 -10.86
N GLU A 222 -11.07 5.56 -10.66
CA GLU A 222 -10.06 6.01 -11.62
C GLU A 222 -9.02 4.92 -11.89
N PHE A 223 -8.47 4.33 -10.85
CA PHE A 223 -7.53 3.22 -10.96
C PHE A 223 -8.14 2.02 -11.71
N THR A 224 -9.37 1.66 -11.40
CA THR A 224 -10.10 0.55 -12.03
C THR A 224 -10.28 0.81 -13.54
N ASP A 225 -10.67 2.02 -13.92
CA ASP A 225 -10.85 2.41 -15.32
C ASP A 225 -9.51 2.35 -16.09
N LEU A 226 -8.42 2.81 -15.48
CA LEU A 226 -7.08 2.74 -16.07
C LEU A 226 -6.63 1.28 -16.27
N VAL A 227 -6.83 0.41 -15.27
CA VAL A 227 -6.52 -1.03 -15.38
C VAL A 227 -7.36 -1.68 -16.47
N ASN A 228 -8.66 -1.42 -16.54
CA ASN A 228 -9.54 -2.00 -17.55
C ASN A 228 -9.19 -1.50 -18.97
N THR A 229 -8.79 -0.24 -19.11
CA THR A 229 -8.26 0.29 -20.36
C THR A 229 -7.00 -0.46 -20.79
N ALA A 230 -6.07 -0.70 -19.90
CA ALA A 230 -4.85 -1.46 -20.19
C ALA A 230 -5.16 -2.93 -20.53
N LYS A 231 -6.09 -3.58 -19.80
CA LYS A 231 -6.55 -4.96 -20.07
C LYS A 231 -7.11 -5.12 -21.48
N ALA A 232 -7.75 -4.12 -22.02
CA ALA A 232 -8.34 -4.16 -23.37
C ALA A 232 -7.31 -4.16 -24.51
N ILE A 233 -6.06 -3.76 -24.23
CA ILE A 233 -4.96 -3.80 -25.22
C ILE A 233 -4.37 -5.21 -25.24
N VAL A 234 -4.60 -5.98 -26.29
CA VAL A 234 -4.22 -7.39 -26.38
C VAL A 234 -3.17 -7.71 -27.43
N ASP A 235 -2.97 -6.82 -28.39
CA ASP A 235 -2.12 -7.01 -29.58
C ASP A 235 -0.88 -6.10 -29.63
N ASP A 236 -0.73 -5.22 -28.64
CA ASP A 236 0.41 -4.30 -28.51
C ASP A 236 0.92 -4.31 -27.06
N THR A 237 1.96 -5.12 -26.79
CA THR A 237 2.55 -5.26 -25.45
C THR A 237 3.12 -3.93 -24.95
N ASP A 238 3.75 -3.13 -25.80
CA ASP A 238 4.37 -1.87 -25.38
C ASP A 238 3.31 -0.84 -24.98
N ALA A 239 2.25 -0.70 -25.79
CA ALA A 239 1.11 0.16 -25.46
C ALA A 239 0.38 -0.35 -24.19
N ARG A 240 0.20 -1.66 -24.05
CA ARG A 240 -0.40 -2.30 -22.88
C ARG A 240 0.36 -1.96 -21.60
N TYR A 241 1.68 -2.13 -21.61
CA TYR A 241 2.51 -1.88 -20.43
C TYR A 241 2.59 -0.38 -20.08
N ALA A 242 2.62 0.49 -21.09
CA ALA A 242 2.52 1.93 -20.87
C ALA A 242 1.18 2.32 -20.20
N ALA A 243 0.08 1.70 -20.61
CA ALA A 243 -1.23 1.92 -20.00
C ALA A 243 -1.30 1.38 -18.56
N PHE A 244 -0.75 0.21 -18.28
CA PHE A 244 -0.65 -0.29 -16.91
C PHE A 244 0.24 0.58 -16.02
N ALA A 245 1.34 1.13 -16.55
CA ALA A 245 2.21 2.03 -15.81
C ALA A 245 1.46 3.30 -15.33
N LYS A 246 0.55 3.84 -16.15
CA LYS A 246 -0.35 4.93 -15.73
C LYS A 246 -1.28 4.52 -14.59
N ALA A 247 -1.84 3.31 -14.67
CA ALA A 247 -2.69 2.78 -13.62
C ALA A 247 -1.92 2.62 -12.30
N GLU A 248 -0.72 2.05 -12.34
CA GLU A 248 0.12 1.89 -11.15
C GLU A 248 0.57 3.23 -10.57
N ALA A 249 0.93 4.20 -11.41
CA ALA A 249 1.25 5.55 -10.97
C ALA A 249 0.05 6.23 -10.27
N SER A 250 -1.17 6.07 -10.79
CA SER A 250 -2.40 6.54 -10.12
C SER A 250 -2.58 5.88 -8.75
N MET A 251 -2.42 4.55 -8.66
CA MET A 251 -2.46 3.80 -7.40
C MET A 251 -1.44 4.33 -6.38
N LEU A 252 -0.18 4.51 -6.79
CA LEU A 252 0.90 4.93 -5.90
C LEU A 252 0.74 6.39 -5.46
N ASN A 253 0.27 7.29 -6.33
CA ASN A 253 0.00 8.68 -5.98
C ASN A 253 -1.16 8.82 -4.99
N SER A 254 -2.21 8.01 -5.16
CA SER A 254 -3.36 7.96 -4.25
C SER A 254 -3.12 7.03 -3.05
N VAL A 255 -2.03 6.28 -3.06
CA VAL A 255 -1.64 5.31 -2.03
C VAL A 255 -2.79 4.34 -1.70
N LEU A 256 -3.32 3.67 -2.72
CA LEU A 256 -4.34 2.63 -2.54
C LEU A 256 -3.73 1.37 -1.91
N ALA A 257 -2.44 1.15 -2.14
CA ALA A 257 -1.58 0.24 -1.40
C ALA A 257 -0.24 0.93 -1.10
N CYS A 258 0.46 0.46 -0.08
CA CYS A 258 1.78 0.97 0.30
C CYS A 258 2.81 -0.15 0.12
N PRO A 259 3.47 -0.26 -1.04
CA PRO A 259 4.57 -1.21 -1.21
C PRO A 259 5.65 -0.95 -0.17
N CYS A 260 6.23 -1.99 0.40
CA CYS A 260 7.22 -1.83 1.46
C CYS A 260 8.45 -2.72 1.30
N ASN A 261 8.32 -4.00 0.93
CA ASN A 261 9.49 -4.88 0.85
C ASN A 261 9.35 -5.97 -0.22
N PHE A 262 10.51 -6.51 -0.59
CA PHE A 262 10.65 -7.80 -1.26
C PHE A 262 10.96 -8.90 -0.25
N ASP A 263 10.54 -10.12 -0.55
CA ASP A 263 10.97 -11.32 0.14
C ASP A 263 12.20 -11.94 -0.54
#